data_d170c499b000dcd8c953445e0239032c
#
_entry.id   d170c499b000dcd8c953445e0239032c
#
_cell.length_a   1.000
_cell.length_b   1.000
_cell.length_c   1.000
_cell.angle_alpha   90.00
_cell.angle_beta   90.00
_cell.angle_gamma   90.00
#
_symmetry.space_group_name_H-M   'P 1'
#
loop_
_entity.id
_entity.type
_entity.pdbx_description
1 polymer ?
#
loop_
_entity_poly.entity_id
_entity_poly.type
_entity_poly.pdbx_seq_one_letter_code
_entity_poly.pdbx_strand_id
1 'polypeptide(L)'
;MNLYIDESGSINNHTPNNKYFVIALIHPTDKDRLKRTYKRFVSSNHDNLLALDQDKPHPITGKIVKKGGKMFQNGSFHELKGSQFDRKMKQQFVDFFCRKPSFEIYYIKISNQLLTDQFCKNTARVFNYTLKLAIEYFIRKAFLPNENCSLQLDERNERTETKYFLENYLTTELFMNGTINGKFDVAYFDSSTNSLIQIADVFANLLYSHLQTGGYDEELQKLKDAGILKFTFEFPK
;
A
#
# COMPACT_ATOMS: atom_id res chain seq x y z
N MET A 1 -14.74 -4.16 10.43
CA MET A 1 -14.19 -3.96 9.06
C MET A 1 -12.81 -4.59 8.93
N ASN A 2 -12.32 -4.79 7.68
CA ASN A 2 -10.97 -5.27 7.43
C ASN A 2 -10.24 -4.26 6.54
N LEU A 3 -9.00 -3.93 6.90
CA LEU A 3 -8.10 -3.10 6.11
C LEU A 3 -6.83 -3.88 5.76
N TYR A 4 -6.48 -3.92 4.49
CA TYR A 4 -5.26 -4.55 3.98
C TYR A 4 -4.28 -3.43 3.61
N ILE A 5 -3.08 -3.49 4.16
CA ILE A 5 -2.15 -2.36 4.19
C ILE A 5 -0.80 -2.78 3.64
N ASP A 6 -0.29 -1.99 2.73
CA ASP A 6 1.11 -2.06 2.29
C ASP A 6 1.62 -0.66 1.96
N GLU A 7 2.94 -0.50 1.83
CA GLU A 7 3.56 0.79 1.61
C GLU A 7 4.54 0.79 0.44
N SER A 8 4.92 2.00 0.02
CA SER A 8 5.94 2.23 -1.00
C SER A 8 6.81 3.44 -0.66
N GLY A 9 8.09 3.30 -0.90
CA GLY A 9 9.11 4.26 -0.50
C GLY A 9 9.79 3.89 0.81
N SER A 10 10.41 4.87 1.46
CA SER A 10 11.00 4.70 2.79
C SER A 10 10.89 6.01 3.57
N ILE A 11 10.76 5.92 4.89
CA ILE A 11 10.75 7.08 5.78
C ILE A 11 12.20 7.54 5.98
N ASN A 12 12.59 8.63 5.32
CA ASN A 12 13.94 9.17 5.38
C ASN A 12 13.96 10.60 4.82
N ASN A 13 14.35 11.57 5.62
CA ASN A 13 14.45 12.99 5.25
C ASN A 13 15.83 13.40 4.74
N HIS A 14 16.83 12.51 4.77
CA HIS A 14 18.22 12.82 4.35
C HIS A 14 18.47 12.55 2.86
N THR A 15 17.62 11.77 2.19
CA THR A 15 17.81 11.40 0.79
C THR A 15 17.00 12.32 -0.12
N PRO A 16 17.62 13.21 -0.92
CA PRO A 16 16.90 14.21 -1.73
C PRO A 16 15.87 13.62 -2.69
N ASN A 17 16.14 12.44 -3.22
CA ASN A 17 15.26 11.76 -4.17
C ASN A 17 14.14 10.96 -3.51
N ASN A 18 14.19 10.77 -2.20
CA ASN A 18 13.16 10.06 -1.44
C ASN A 18 12.19 11.04 -0.78
N LYS A 19 11.43 11.77 -1.61
CA LYS A 19 10.56 12.86 -1.15
C LYS A 19 9.34 12.37 -0.36
N TYR A 20 8.86 11.17 -0.65
CA TYR A 20 7.59 10.68 -0.14
C TYR A 20 7.69 9.24 0.38
N PHE A 21 6.85 8.93 1.35
CA PHE A 21 6.49 7.58 1.74
C PHE A 21 4.96 7.46 1.66
N VAL A 22 4.49 6.38 1.07
CA VAL A 22 3.06 6.17 0.80
C VAL A 22 2.59 4.90 1.48
N ILE A 23 1.45 4.95 2.15
CA ILE A 23 0.74 3.78 2.66
C ILE A 23 -0.59 3.69 1.92
N ALA A 24 -0.95 2.52 1.41
CA ALA A 24 -2.26 2.23 0.85
C ALA A 24 -3.05 1.33 1.80
N LEU A 25 -4.28 1.73 2.09
CA LEU A 25 -5.25 0.96 2.86
C LEU A 25 -6.36 0.52 1.92
N ILE A 26 -6.53 -0.78 1.74
CA ILE A 26 -7.59 -1.38 0.93
C ILE A 26 -8.71 -1.87 1.85
N HIS A 27 -9.90 -1.31 1.66
CA HIS A 27 -11.14 -1.72 2.33
C HIS A 27 -12.03 -2.48 1.33
N PRO A 28 -12.10 -3.82 1.39
CA PRO A 28 -12.98 -4.59 0.51
C PRO A 28 -14.46 -4.33 0.83
N THR A 29 -15.23 -3.92 -0.18
CA THR A 29 -16.70 -3.88 -0.10
C THR A 29 -17.32 -5.23 -0.50
N ASP A 30 -16.59 -6.03 -1.30
CA ASP A 30 -16.88 -7.43 -1.62
C ASP A 30 -15.55 -8.19 -1.74
N LYS A 31 -15.13 -8.82 -0.63
CA LYS A 31 -13.85 -9.52 -0.48
C LYS A 31 -13.67 -10.66 -1.48
N ASP A 32 -14.73 -11.45 -1.69
CA ASP A 32 -14.64 -12.61 -2.58
C ASP A 32 -14.55 -12.20 -4.05
N ARG A 33 -15.30 -11.17 -4.43
CA ARG A 33 -15.18 -10.58 -5.76
C ARG A 33 -13.79 -10.02 -5.99
N LEU A 34 -13.22 -9.29 -5.03
CA LEU A 34 -11.89 -8.73 -5.11
C LEU A 34 -10.83 -9.82 -5.31
N LYS A 35 -10.89 -10.90 -4.53
CA LYS A 35 -10.01 -12.07 -4.70
C LYS A 35 -10.17 -12.74 -6.07
N ARG A 36 -11.40 -12.88 -6.57
CA ARG A 36 -11.63 -13.41 -7.93
C ARG A 36 -11.08 -12.48 -9.01
N THR A 37 -11.25 -11.17 -8.84
CA THR A 37 -10.70 -10.17 -9.77
C THR A 37 -9.17 -10.25 -9.80
N TYR A 38 -8.53 -10.33 -8.65
CA TYR A 38 -7.09 -10.53 -8.54
C TYR A 38 -6.62 -11.78 -9.28
N LYS A 39 -7.23 -12.95 -9.02
CA LYS A 39 -6.86 -14.21 -9.68
C LYS A 39 -6.99 -14.11 -11.21
N ARG A 40 -8.07 -13.50 -11.70
CA ARG A 40 -8.28 -13.27 -13.13
C ARG A 40 -7.23 -12.35 -13.72
N PHE A 41 -6.87 -11.27 -13.02
CA PHE A 41 -5.82 -10.37 -13.48
C PHE A 41 -4.48 -11.10 -13.64
N VAL A 42 -4.07 -11.86 -12.65
CA VAL A 42 -2.82 -12.65 -12.68
C VAL A 42 -2.85 -13.65 -13.83
N SER A 43 -3.93 -14.45 -13.94
CA SER A 43 -4.05 -15.46 -15.02
C SER A 43 -4.04 -14.84 -16.40
N SER A 44 -4.73 -13.70 -16.60
CA SER A 44 -4.83 -13.04 -17.90
C SER A 44 -3.54 -12.31 -18.32
N ASN A 45 -2.63 -12.05 -17.39
CA ASN A 45 -1.40 -11.31 -17.64
C ASN A 45 -0.13 -12.12 -17.30
N HIS A 46 -0.26 -13.43 -17.11
CA HIS A 46 0.83 -14.29 -16.62
C HIS A 46 2.13 -14.09 -17.39
N ASP A 47 2.11 -14.18 -18.72
CA ASP A 47 3.31 -14.07 -19.55
C ASP A 47 3.91 -12.65 -19.55
N ASN A 48 3.05 -11.63 -19.50
CA ASN A 48 3.49 -10.23 -19.38
C ASN A 48 4.15 -9.98 -18.01
N LEU A 49 3.58 -10.54 -16.93
CA LEU A 49 4.14 -10.44 -15.58
C LEU A 49 5.49 -11.15 -15.50
N LEU A 50 5.61 -12.34 -16.11
CA LEU A 50 6.87 -13.09 -16.19
C LEU A 50 7.94 -12.30 -16.97
N ALA A 51 7.56 -11.68 -18.08
CA ALA A 51 8.47 -10.84 -18.86
C ALA A 51 8.92 -9.58 -18.10
N LEU A 52 8.07 -9.02 -17.24
CA LEU A 52 8.43 -7.86 -16.40
C LEU A 52 9.33 -8.22 -15.23
N ASP A 53 9.34 -9.47 -14.79
CA ASP A 53 10.11 -9.95 -13.64
C ASP A 53 11.51 -10.46 -14.00
N GLN A 54 12.09 -9.93 -15.07
CA GLN A 54 13.44 -10.21 -15.50
C GLN A 54 14.41 -9.13 -15.05
N ASP A 55 15.68 -9.50 -14.88
CA ASP A 55 16.75 -8.53 -14.63
C ASP A 55 16.84 -7.53 -15.79
N LYS A 56 16.88 -6.24 -15.47
CA LYS A 56 17.05 -5.18 -16.47
C LYS A 56 18.40 -4.52 -16.31
N PRO A 57 19.36 -4.80 -17.22
CA PRO A 57 20.65 -4.14 -17.20
C PRO A 57 20.56 -2.71 -17.74
N HIS A 58 21.41 -1.84 -17.24
CA HIS A 58 21.60 -0.52 -17.81
C HIS A 58 22.21 -0.65 -19.22
N PRO A 59 21.65 0.00 -20.25
CA PRO A 59 22.03 -0.23 -21.65
C PRO A 59 23.51 0.08 -21.95
N ILE A 60 24.12 1.01 -21.20
CA ILE A 60 25.51 1.42 -21.43
C ILE A 60 26.48 0.67 -20.51
N THR A 61 26.13 0.51 -19.22
CA THR A 61 27.07 -0.01 -18.21
C THR A 61 26.93 -1.51 -17.95
N GLY A 62 25.88 -2.16 -18.43
CA GLY A 62 25.53 -3.56 -18.17
C GLY A 62 25.17 -3.86 -16.72
N LYS A 63 25.26 -2.89 -15.80
CA LYS A 63 24.87 -3.11 -14.39
C LYS A 63 23.36 -3.29 -14.27
N ILE A 64 22.94 -4.26 -13.48
CA ILE A 64 21.50 -4.50 -13.21
C ILE A 64 20.93 -3.31 -12.45
N VAL A 65 20.03 -2.57 -13.09
CA VAL A 65 19.32 -1.41 -12.49
C VAL A 65 17.98 -1.80 -11.89
N LYS A 66 17.42 -2.92 -12.33
CA LYS A 66 16.21 -3.51 -11.75
C LYS A 66 16.41 -5.01 -11.68
N LYS A 67 16.35 -5.56 -10.47
CA LYS A 67 16.45 -7.00 -10.22
C LYS A 67 15.08 -7.67 -10.41
N GLY A 68 15.06 -8.74 -11.18
CA GLY A 68 13.90 -9.63 -11.36
C GLY A 68 13.76 -10.67 -10.26
N GLY A 69 12.94 -11.69 -10.51
CA GLY A 69 12.72 -12.81 -9.60
C GLY A 69 11.97 -12.43 -8.32
N LYS A 70 11.15 -11.37 -8.37
CA LYS A 70 10.34 -10.94 -7.23
C LYS A 70 8.90 -11.43 -7.29
N MET A 71 8.38 -11.62 -8.51
CA MET A 71 7.01 -12.08 -8.74
C MET A 71 6.95 -13.58 -9.06
N PHE A 72 8.05 -14.16 -9.54
CA PHE A 72 8.12 -15.57 -9.89
C PHE A 72 9.32 -16.22 -9.18
N GLN A 73 9.08 -17.41 -8.65
CA GLN A 73 10.10 -18.24 -8.01
C GLN A 73 10.07 -19.64 -8.63
N ASN A 74 11.20 -20.17 -9.06
CA ASN A 74 11.31 -21.49 -9.71
C ASN A 74 10.29 -21.69 -10.86
N GLY A 75 10.05 -20.63 -11.66
CA GLY A 75 9.12 -20.66 -12.78
C GLY A 75 7.62 -20.58 -12.40
N SER A 76 7.30 -20.52 -11.12
CA SER A 76 5.92 -20.41 -10.63
C SER A 76 5.63 -19.01 -10.12
N PHE A 77 4.42 -18.52 -10.38
CA PHE A 77 3.97 -17.25 -9.82
C PHE A 77 3.91 -17.32 -8.29
N HIS A 78 4.49 -16.34 -7.63
CA HIS A 78 4.60 -16.24 -6.19
C HIS A 78 3.75 -15.09 -5.63
N GLU A 79 4.02 -13.86 -6.08
CA GLU A 79 3.30 -12.67 -5.60
C GLU A 79 3.30 -11.54 -6.66
N LEU A 80 2.37 -10.61 -6.60
CA LEU A 80 2.49 -9.36 -7.35
C LEU A 80 3.41 -8.39 -6.60
N LYS A 81 4.23 -7.65 -7.36
CA LYS A 81 5.05 -6.54 -6.84
C LYS A 81 4.90 -5.31 -7.73
N GLY A 82 4.30 -4.26 -7.19
CA GLY A 82 4.08 -2.99 -7.90
C GLY A 82 5.36 -2.35 -8.41
N SER A 83 6.48 -2.57 -7.71
CA SER A 83 7.82 -2.13 -8.15
C SER A 83 8.32 -2.83 -9.42
N GLN A 84 7.76 -4.00 -9.78
CA GLN A 84 8.08 -4.72 -11.01
C GLN A 84 7.24 -4.24 -12.20
N PHE A 85 6.09 -3.61 -11.94
CA PHE A 85 5.23 -3.10 -12.99
C PHE A 85 5.86 -1.92 -13.74
N ASP A 86 5.81 -1.97 -15.06
CA ASP A 86 6.03 -0.78 -15.89
C ASP A 86 4.74 0.08 -15.96
N ARG A 87 4.81 1.20 -16.69
CA ARG A 87 3.68 2.10 -16.85
C ARG A 87 2.46 1.40 -17.47
N LYS A 88 2.68 0.60 -18.51
CA LYS A 88 1.61 -0.11 -19.21
C LYS A 88 0.90 -1.11 -18.30
N MET A 89 1.66 -1.88 -17.51
CA MET A 89 1.09 -2.85 -16.59
C MET A 89 0.32 -2.17 -15.45
N LYS A 90 0.80 -1.03 -14.92
CA LYS A 90 0.05 -0.24 -13.92
C LYS A 90 -1.27 0.27 -14.49
N GLN A 91 -1.27 0.78 -15.71
CA GLN A 91 -2.47 1.22 -16.41
C GLN A 91 -3.47 0.06 -16.59
N GLN A 92 -3.00 -1.09 -17.09
CA GLN A 92 -3.83 -2.28 -17.23
C GLN A 92 -4.41 -2.77 -15.90
N PHE A 93 -3.62 -2.69 -14.81
CA PHE A 93 -4.09 -3.04 -13.47
C PHE A 93 -5.23 -2.13 -13.02
N VAL A 94 -5.06 -0.81 -13.13
CA VAL A 94 -6.12 0.15 -12.81
C VAL A 94 -7.37 -0.10 -13.64
N ASP A 95 -7.24 -0.20 -14.97
CA ASP A 95 -8.36 -0.45 -15.88
C ASP A 95 -9.09 -1.74 -15.52
N PHE A 96 -8.36 -2.80 -15.15
CA PHE A 96 -8.94 -4.08 -14.79
C PHE A 96 -9.79 -4.02 -13.52
N PHE A 97 -9.28 -3.35 -12.48
CA PHE A 97 -9.97 -3.23 -11.21
C PHE A 97 -11.10 -2.18 -11.22
N CYS A 98 -11.03 -1.17 -12.08
CA CYS A 98 -12.09 -0.18 -12.26
C CYS A 98 -13.33 -0.73 -12.99
N ARG A 99 -13.23 -1.83 -13.74
CA ARG A 99 -14.39 -2.39 -14.48
C ARG A 99 -15.54 -2.83 -13.57
N LYS A 100 -15.23 -3.37 -12.41
CA LYS A 100 -16.22 -3.84 -11.41
C LYS A 100 -15.67 -3.57 -10.01
N PRO A 101 -15.80 -2.34 -9.51
CA PRO A 101 -15.30 -1.98 -8.19
C PRO A 101 -15.86 -2.88 -7.09
N SER A 102 -15.00 -3.33 -6.19
CA SER A 102 -15.36 -4.17 -5.04
C SER A 102 -14.53 -3.86 -3.80
N PHE A 103 -13.92 -2.67 -3.77
CA PHE A 103 -13.10 -2.18 -2.69
C PHE A 103 -12.95 -0.66 -2.77
N GLU A 104 -12.46 -0.10 -1.70
CA GLU A 104 -12.11 1.31 -1.55
C GLU A 104 -10.64 1.45 -1.19
N ILE A 105 -10.01 2.52 -1.65
CA ILE A 105 -8.62 2.88 -1.34
C ILE A 105 -8.59 4.16 -0.53
N TYR A 106 -7.84 4.12 0.55
CA TYR A 106 -7.43 5.28 1.33
C TYR A 106 -5.91 5.35 1.30
N TYR A 107 -5.39 6.50 0.95
CA TYR A 107 -3.94 6.72 0.95
C TYR A 107 -3.51 7.57 2.14
N ILE A 108 -2.30 7.28 2.61
CA ILE A 108 -1.54 8.16 3.49
C ILE A 108 -0.28 8.56 2.73
N LYS A 109 -0.10 9.86 2.51
CA LYS A 109 1.09 10.45 1.89
C LYS A 109 1.90 11.13 2.97
N ILE A 110 3.12 10.65 3.21
CA ILE A 110 4.07 11.26 4.12
C ILE A 110 5.10 12.04 3.29
N SER A 111 5.23 13.34 3.59
CA SER A 111 6.24 14.21 2.97
C SER A 111 7.52 14.17 3.78
N ASN A 112 8.48 13.33 3.38
CA ASN A 112 9.71 13.07 4.11
C ASN A 112 10.52 14.33 4.44
N GLN A 113 10.56 15.29 3.51
CA GLN A 113 11.32 16.54 3.66
C GLN A 113 10.76 17.46 4.76
N LEU A 114 9.52 17.26 5.16
CA LEU A 114 8.86 18.02 6.24
C LEU A 114 9.00 17.35 7.61
N LEU A 115 9.57 16.14 7.66
CA LEU A 115 9.83 15.44 8.92
C LEU A 115 11.12 15.94 9.55
N THR A 116 11.14 16.00 10.89
CA THR A 116 12.37 16.31 11.64
C THR A 116 13.26 15.08 11.74
N ASP A 117 14.57 15.28 11.84
CA ASP A 117 15.56 14.20 12.05
C ASP A 117 15.22 13.36 13.28
N GLN A 118 14.81 14.02 14.36
CA GLN A 118 14.39 13.36 15.61
C GLN A 118 13.23 12.39 15.36
N PHE A 119 12.27 12.75 14.51
CA PHE A 119 11.11 11.92 14.21
C PHE A 119 11.50 10.76 13.29
N CYS A 120 12.37 11.00 12.30
CA CYS A 120 12.87 9.98 11.37
C CYS A 120 13.76 8.91 12.01
N LYS A 121 14.35 9.16 13.19
CA LYS A 121 15.16 8.16 13.91
C LYS A 121 14.42 6.88 14.24
N ASN A 122 13.10 6.93 14.37
CA ASN A 122 12.25 5.77 14.63
C ASN A 122 11.15 5.68 13.58
N THR A 123 11.44 4.98 12.48
CA THR A 123 10.52 4.83 11.34
C THR A 123 9.22 4.11 11.71
N ALA A 124 9.27 3.15 12.64
CA ALA A 124 8.08 2.46 13.14
C ALA A 124 7.16 3.44 13.91
N ARG A 125 7.74 4.36 14.68
CA ARG A 125 6.96 5.40 15.35
C ARG A 125 6.29 6.34 14.36
N VAL A 126 6.99 6.76 13.30
CA VAL A 126 6.40 7.60 12.24
C VAL A 126 5.25 6.88 11.58
N PHE A 127 5.44 5.61 11.20
CA PHE A 127 4.41 4.79 10.58
C PHE A 127 3.17 4.67 11.49
N ASN A 128 3.36 4.21 12.74
CA ASN A 128 2.27 3.97 13.67
C ASN A 128 1.50 5.26 13.98
N TYR A 129 2.22 6.36 14.25
CA TYR A 129 1.63 7.66 14.53
C TYR A 129 0.81 8.19 13.36
N THR A 130 1.34 8.11 12.15
CA THR A 130 0.65 8.62 10.95
C THR A 130 -0.54 7.74 10.60
N LEU A 131 -0.42 6.42 10.73
CA LEU A 131 -1.52 5.48 10.54
C LEU A 131 -2.67 5.76 11.55
N LYS A 132 -2.33 5.97 12.83
CA LYS A 132 -3.29 6.37 13.87
C LYS A 132 -4.05 7.63 13.49
N LEU A 133 -3.34 8.70 13.11
CA LEU A 133 -3.97 9.97 12.74
C LEU A 133 -4.90 9.81 11.52
N ALA A 134 -4.48 9.05 10.53
CA ALA A 134 -5.26 8.83 9.32
C ALA A 134 -6.54 8.01 9.62
N ILE A 135 -6.43 6.91 10.35
CA ILE A 135 -7.59 6.09 10.74
C ILE A 135 -8.60 6.91 11.56
N GLU A 136 -8.11 7.66 12.56
CA GLU A 136 -8.96 8.58 13.34
C GLU A 136 -9.69 9.56 12.43
N TYR A 137 -8.97 10.19 11.50
CA TYR A 137 -9.56 11.13 10.55
C TYR A 137 -10.63 10.46 9.67
N PHE A 138 -10.33 9.28 9.11
CA PHE A 138 -11.26 8.58 8.23
C PHE A 138 -12.55 8.18 8.94
N ILE A 139 -12.46 7.72 10.19
CA ILE A 139 -13.63 7.35 10.98
C ILE A 139 -14.42 8.60 11.40
N ARG A 140 -13.76 9.66 11.88
CA ARG A 140 -14.43 10.91 12.26
C ARG A 140 -15.13 11.60 11.10
N LYS A 141 -14.62 11.42 9.87
CA LYS A 141 -15.25 11.95 8.65
C LYS A 141 -16.24 10.99 8.00
N ALA A 142 -16.57 9.87 8.67
CA ALA A 142 -17.46 8.83 8.17
C ALA A 142 -17.01 8.22 6.81
N PHE A 143 -15.72 8.27 6.49
CA PHE A 143 -15.16 7.54 5.35
C PHE A 143 -15.04 6.06 5.68
N LEU A 144 -14.69 5.72 6.91
CA LEU A 144 -14.66 4.37 7.44
C LEU A 144 -15.70 4.22 8.57
N PRO A 145 -16.31 3.02 8.73
CA PRO A 145 -17.24 2.76 9.80
C PRO A 145 -16.56 2.78 11.18
N ASN A 146 -17.28 3.23 12.20
CA ASN A 146 -16.82 3.23 13.60
C ASN A 146 -17.17 1.89 14.27
N GLU A 147 -16.42 0.85 13.94
CA GLU A 147 -16.62 -0.53 14.40
C GLU A 147 -15.27 -1.26 14.60
N ASN A 148 -15.31 -2.50 15.07
CA ASN A 148 -14.09 -3.33 15.21
C ASN A 148 -13.34 -3.40 13.88
N CYS A 149 -12.03 -3.19 13.93
CA CYS A 149 -11.17 -3.09 12.77
C CYS A 149 -10.00 -4.09 12.83
N SER A 150 -9.92 -4.99 11.86
CA SER A 150 -8.76 -5.85 11.66
C SER A 150 -7.85 -5.24 10.60
N LEU A 151 -6.61 -4.96 10.98
CA LEU A 151 -5.55 -4.47 10.12
C LEU A 151 -4.66 -5.64 9.71
N GLN A 152 -4.47 -5.84 8.41
CA GLN A 152 -3.62 -6.87 7.86
C GLN A 152 -2.46 -6.22 7.10
N LEU A 153 -1.24 -6.43 7.58
CA LEU A 153 -0.01 -5.80 7.06
C LEU A 153 0.96 -6.85 6.52
N ASP A 154 1.87 -6.43 5.63
CA ASP A 154 3.02 -7.26 5.23
C ASP A 154 3.95 -7.48 6.44
N GLU A 155 4.38 -8.74 6.68
CA GLU A 155 5.28 -9.12 7.77
C GLU A 155 6.66 -8.47 7.68
N ARG A 156 7.08 -7.98 6.49
CA ARG A 156 8.34 -7.23 6.32
C ARG A 156 8.39 -5.96 7.16
N ASN A 157 7.22 -5.47 7.58
CA ASN A 157 7.09 -4.34 8.50
C ASN A 157 7.21 -4.77 9.96
N GLU A 158 7.30 -6.09 10.19
CA GLU A 158 7.48 -6.68 11.50
C GLU A 158 8.97 -6.66 11.89
N ARG A 159 9.44 -5.57 12.50
CA ARG A 159 10.54 -5.70 13.44
C ARG A 159 9.93 -6.23 14.73
N THR A 160 10.44 -7.34 15.22
CA THR A 160 9.87 -8.23 16.26
C THR A 160 9.35 -7.52 17.53
N GLU A 161 9.81 -6.31 17.81
CA GLU A 161 9.35 -5.47 18.93
C GLU A 161 8.11 -4.62 18.61
N THR A 162 7.70 -4.51 17.35
CA THR A 162 6.65 -3.58 16.90
C THR A 162 5.29 -4.23 16.68
N LYS A 163 5.20 -5.54 16.60
CA LYS A 163 3.96 -6.27 16.30
C LYS A 163 2.84 -5.96 17.29
N TYR A 164 3.11 -6.17 18.57
CA TYR A 164 2.15 -5.86 19.65
C TYR A 164 2.04 -4.36 19.92
N PHE A 165 3.03 -3.59 19.45
CA PHE A 165 3.07 -2.16 19.72
C PHE A 165 2.02 -1.40 18.90
N LEU A 166 1.79 -1.74 17.62
CA LEU A 166 0.78 -1.06 16.80
C LEU A 166 -0.63 -1.30 17.32
N GLU A 167 -0.99 -2.55 17.62
CA GLU A 167 -2.30 -2.90 18.16
C GLU A 167 -2.57 -2.21 19.49
N ASN A 168 -1.63 -2.33 20.45
CA ASN A 168 -1.74 -1.68 21.74
C ASN A 168 -1.80 -0.16 21.60
N TYR A 169 -0.99 0.41 20.70
CA TYR A 169 -0.98 1.84 20.44
C TYR A 169 -2.33 2.34 19.90
N LEU A 170 -2.88 1.69 18.87
CA LEU A 170 -4.17 2.06 18.32
C LEU A 170 -5.29 1.87 19.32
N THR A 171 -5.27 0.77 20.08
CA THR A 171 -6.27 0.49 21.12
C THR A 171 -6.22 1.55 22.21
N THR A 172 -5.04 1.92 22.71
CA THR A 172 -4.89 2.94 23.76
C THR A 172 -5.29 4.32 23.24
N GLU A 173 -4.78 4.72 22.08
CA GLU A 173 -4.93 6.08 21.57
C GLU A 173 -6.30 6.37 20.95
N LEU A 174 -7.01 5.37 20.50
CA LEU A 174 -8.28 5.54 19.79
C LEU A 174 -9.48 4.95 20.56
N PHE A 175 -9.36 3.71 21.02
CA PHE A 175 -10.47 3.03 21.69
C PHE A 175 -10.56 3.44 23.18
N MET A 176 -9.47 3.32 23.95
CA MET A 176 -9.51 3.65 25.39
C MET A 176 -9.75 5.14 25.66
N ASN A 177 -9.31 6.02 24.78
CA ASN A 177 -9.57 7.45 24.85
C ASN A 177 -11.01 7.81 24.41
N GLY A 178 -11.85 6.82 24.04
CA GLY A 178 -13.24 7.06 23.63
C GLY A 178 -13.39 7.76 22.27
N THR A 179 -12.33 7.84 21.49
CA THR A 179 -12.37 8.48 20.16
C THR A 179 -13.09 7.59 19.14
N ILE A 180 -12.92 6.28 19.28
CA ILE A 180 -13.49 5.25 18.41
C ILE A 180 -14.12 4.16 19.28
N ASN A 181 -15.27 3.62 18.85
CA ASN A 181 -15.99 2.58 19.58
C ASN A 181 -15.47 1.16 19.30
N GLY A 182 -14.76 0.98 18.18
CA GLY A 182 -14.25 -0.32 17.74
C GLY A 182 -12.86 -0.66 18.29
N LYS A 183 -12.64 -1.93 18.58
CA LYS A 183 -11.30 -2.45 18.92
C LYS A 183 -10.49 -2.70 17.65
N PHE A 184 -9.17 -2.63 17.80
CA PHE A 184 -8.22 -2.96 16.74
C PHE A 184 -7.62 -4.34 16.99
N ASP A 185 -7.49 -5.09 15.89
CA ASP A 185 -6.76 -6.35 15.80
C ASP A 185 -5.72 -6.18 14.68
N VAL A 186 -4.46 -6.49 14.95
CA VAL A 186 -3.35 -6.31 14.02
C VAL A 186 -2.68 -7.63 13.74
N ALA A 187 -2.71 -8.06 12.47
CA ALA A 187 -2.07 -9.28 12.02
C ALA A 187 -1.08 -8.99 10.90
N TYR A 188 0.08 -9.65 10.95
CA TYR A 188 1.11 -9.58 9.93
C TYR A 188 1.12 -10.87 9.12
N PHE A 189 1.26 -10.74 7.81
CA PHE A 189 1.21 -11.85 6.87
C PHE A 189 2.39 -11.82 5.91
N ASP A 190 2.87 -12.99 5.53
CA ASP A 190 3.66 -13.11 4.31
C ASP A 190 2.79 -12.66 3.13
N SER A 191 3.21 -11.58 2.44
CA SER A 191 2.45 -11.00 1.33
C SER A 191 2.19 -12.02 0.21
N SER A 192 3.05 -13.03 0.05
CA SER A 192 2.85 -14.10 -0.94
C SER A 192 1.58 -14.91 -0.70
N THR A 193 1.12 -15.00 0.54
CA THR A 193 -0.08 -15.74 0.93
C THR A 193 -1.34 -14.88 0.96
N ASN A 194 -1.21 -13.54 0.87
CA ASN A 194 -2.33 -12.61 1.00
C ASN A 194 -2.48 -11.68 -0.22
N SER A 195 -3.31 -12.11 -1.16
CA SER A 195 -3.55 -11.38 -2.41
C SER A 195 -4.09 -9.94 -2.21
N LEU A 196 -4.71 -9.63 -1.07
CA LEU A 196 -5.23 -8.28 -0.82
C LEU A 196 -4.13 -7.32 -0.35
N ILE A 197 -3.11 -7.82 0.36
CA ILE A 197 -1.89 -7.06 0.66
C ILE A 197 -1.13 -6.79 -0.65
N GLN A 198 -1.05 -7.77 -1.57
CA GLN A 198 -0.43 -7.57 -2.88
C GLN A 198 -1.15 -6.50 -3.72
N ILE A 199 -2.48 -6.42 -3.63
CA ILE A 199 -3.24 -5.33 -4.25
C ILE A 199 -2.84 -3.98 -3.62
N ALA A 200 -2.68 -3.93 -2.29
CA ALA A 200 -2.23 -2.73 -1.60
C ALA A 200 -0.82 -2.31 -2.04
N ASP A 201 0.14 -3.25 -2.20
CA ASP A 201 1.50 -3.00 -2.72
C ASP A 201 1.44 -2.31 -4.10
N VAL A 202 0.65 -2.85 -5.03
CA VAL A 202 0.56 -2.26 -6.38
C VAL A 202 -0.02 -0.85 -6.34
N PHE A 203 -1.08 -0.60 -5.55
CA PHE A 203 -1.66 0.73 -5.44
C PHE A 203 -0.77 1.71 -4.66
N ALA A 204 -0.10 1.27 -3.59
CA ALA A 204 0.89 2.10 -2.89
C ALA A 204 2.01 2.54 -3.84
N ASN A 205 2.51 1.60 -4.66
CA ASN A 205 3.55 1.87 -5.65
C ASN A 205 3.04 2.74 -6.82
N LEU A 206 1.77 2.66 -7.19
CA LEU A 206 1.16 3.54 -8.20
C LEU A 206 1.21 5.01 -7.74
N LEU A 207 0.68 5.31 -6.54
CA LEU A 207 0.71 6.68 -5.99
C LEU A 207 2.14 7.15 -5.75
N TYR A 208 3.01 6.29 -5.20
CA TYR A 208 4.43 6.61 -5.01
C TYR A 208 5.10 7.00 -6.33
N SER A 209 4.87 6.23 -7.40
CA SER A 209 5.42 6.51 -8.73
C SER A 209 4.88 7.82 -9.30
N HIS A 210 3.58 8.11 -9.11
CA HIS A 210 2.98 9.40 -9.50
C HIS A 210 3.69 10.57 -8.81
N LEU A 211 3.86 10.49 -7.49
CA LEU A 211 4.50 11.55 -6.70
C LEU A 211 5.97 11.77 -7.07
N GLN A 212 6.67 10.73 -7.53
CA GLN A 212 8.08 10.81 -7.93
C GLN A 212 8.26 11.36 -9.35
N THR A 213 7.35 11.09 -10.27
CA THR A 213 7.53 11.35 -11.71
C THR A 213 6.57 12.38 -12.27
N GLY A 214 5.49 12.73 -11.56
CA GLY A 214 4.38 13.55 -12.07
C GLY A 214 3.51 12.83 -13.11
N GLY A 215 3.67 11.50 -13.27
CA GLY A 215 2.84 10.69 -14.17
C GLY A 215 1.63 10.06 -13.45
N TYR A 216 0.83 9.27 -14.17
CA TYR A 216 -0.31 8.51 -13.63
C TYR A 216 -1.54 9.34 -13.19
N ASP A 217 -1.68 10.59 -13.66
CA ASP A 217 -2.86 11.42 -13.37
C ASP A 217 -4.16 10.76 -13.86
N GLU A 218 -4.12 10.19 -15.08
CA GLU A 218 -5.27 9.52 -15.68
C GLU A 218 -5.69 8.29 -14.86
N GLU A 219 -4.73 7.49 -14.39
CA GLU A 219 -4.99 6.31 -13.58
C GLU A 219 -5.60 6.69 -12.22
N LEU A 220 -5.08 7.74 -11.59
CA LEU A 220 -5.64 8.24 -10.33
C LEU A 220 -7.03 8.84 -10.52
N GLN A 221 -7.26 9.54 -11.66
CA GLN A 221 -8.57 10.07 -11.98
C GLN A 221 -9.59 8.94 -12.22
N LYS A 222 -9.21 7.89 -12.99
CA LYS A 222 -10.06 6.69 -13.18
C LYS A 222 -10.45 6.04 -11.84
N LEU A 223 -9.53 5.94 -10.88
CA LEU A 223 -9.84 5.40 -9.55
C LEU A 223 -10.85 6.27 -8.79
N LYS A 224 -10.76 7.61 -8.93
CA LYS A 224 -11.74 8.54 -8.36
C LYS A 224 -13.11 8.40 -9.03
N ASP A 225 -13.14 8.40 -10.35
CA ASP A 225 -14.37 8.31 -11.15
C ASP A 225 -15.10 6.97 -10.91
N ALA A 226 -14.35 5.88 -10.70
CA ALA A 226 -14.88 4.58 -10.32
C ALA A 226 -15.33 4.50 -8.85
N GLY A 227 -15.15 5.56 -8.05
CA GLY A 227 -15.46 5.59 -6.62
C GLY A 227 -14.55 4.70 -5.77
N ILE A 228 -13.41 4.25 -6.31
CA ILE A 228 -12.44 3.42 -5.61
C ILE A 228 -11.54 4.26 -4.71
N LEU A 229 -10.93 5.33 -5.24
CA LEU A 229 -10.09 6.24 -4.44
C LEU A 229 -10.98 7.19 -3.66
N LYS A 230 -11.03 7.01 -2.33
CA LYS A 230 -11.86 7.81 -1.42
C LYS A 230 -11.17 9.03 -0.88
N PHE A 231 -9.94 8.87 -0.42
CA PHE A 231 -9.22 9.97 0.20
C PHE A 231 -7.70 9.75 0.21
N THR A 232 -6.96 10.85 0.21
CA THR A 232 -5.52 10.85 0.48
C THR A 232 -5.26 11.75 1.70
N PHE A 233 -4.85 11.12 2.79
CA PHE A 233 -4.42 11.83 4.01
C PHE A 233 -2.96 12.27 3.85
N GLU A 234 -2.69 13.55 4.05
CA GLU A 234 -1.34 14.11 3.93
C GLU A 234 -0.74 14.39 5.30
N PHE A 235 0.53 14.02 5.49
CA PHE A 235 1.28 14.23 6.71
C PHE A 235 2.73 14.64 6.41
N PRO A 236 3.31 15.59 7.19
CA PRO A 236 2.63 16.59 8.00
C PRO A 236 1.81 17.55 7.14
N LYS A 237 0.84 18.23 7.77
CA LYS A 237 0.05 19.29 7.13
C LYS A 237 0.78 20.60 7.23
#